data_43242e57f4db175505c2e3cc063a045d
#
_entry.id   43242e57f4db175505c2e3cc063a045d
#
_cell.length_a   1.000
_cell.length_b   1.000
_cell.length_c   1.000
_cell.angle_alpha   90.00
_cell.angle_beta   90.00
_cell.angle_gamma   90.00
#
_symmetry.space_group_name_H-M   'P 1'
#
loop_
_entity.id
_entity.type
_entity.pdbx_description
1 polymer ?
#
loop_
_entity_poly.entity_id
_entity_poly.type
_entity_poly.pdbx_seq_one_letter_code
_entity_poly.pdbx_strand_id
1 'polypeptide(L)'
;MDNLKIVGAPLPNMPWEDRPEGSKEVLWRYSKNPVIPRDILPTSNSVFNSAVVPFKGGYAGVFRCDDTNRRMRLHVGFSADAIHWSISETKLEFECDDKEIGEFVYAYDPRVCFIEDRYYVTWCNGYHGPTIGVAYTFDFETFHQLELSLIHI
;
A
#
# COMPACT_ATOMS: atom_id res chain seq x y z
N MET A 1 -6.73 33.64 6.90
CA MET A 1 -6.30 32.23 6.68
C MET A 1 -6.74 31.88 5.27
N ASP A 2 -5.78 31.69 4.38
CA ASP A 2 -6.10 31.32 3.02
C ASP A 2 -6.74 29.92 3.03
N ASN A 3 -7.93 29.81 2.46
CA ASN A 3 -8.64 28.55 2.35
C ASN A 3 -7.78 27.56 1.56
N LEU A 4 -7.30 26.54 2.21
CA LEU A 4 -6.57 25.45 1.56
C LEU A 4 -7.49 24.84 0.51
N LYS A 5 -7.15 25.03 -0.76
CA LYS A 5 -7.92 24.44 -1.85
C LYS A 5 -7.46 23.00 -2.05
N ILE A 6 -8.31 22.05 -1.68
CA ILE A 6 -8.08 20.65 -2.02
C ILE A 6 -8.35 20.48 -3.52
N VAL A 7 -7.32 20.07 -4.26
CA VAL A 7 -7.43 19.76 -5.69
C VAL A 7 -7.49 18.25 -5.84
N GLY A 8 -8.63 17.75 -6.31
CA GLY A 8 -8.87 16.32 -6.51
C GLY A 8 -10.32 15.92 -6.18
N ALA A 9 -10.66 14.67 -6.42
CA ALA A 9 -11.95 14.12 -6.01
C ALA A 9 -12.02 14.03 -4.49
N PRO A 10 -13.19 14.25 -3.87
CA PRO A 10 -13.36 14.05 -2.43
C PRO A 10 -13.03 12.59 -2.07
N LEU A 11 -12.29 12.41 -0.98
CA LEU A 11 -12.03 11.08 -0.44
C LEU A 11 -13.32 10.53 0.19
N PRO A 12 -13.74 9.31 -0.15
CA PRO A 12 -14.96 8.76 0.40
C PRO A 12 -14.78 8.41 1.88
N ASN A 13 -15.76 8.78 2.69
CA ASN A 13 -15.95 8.31 4.08
C ASN A 13 -14.75 8.41 5.04
N MET A 14 -13.67 9.12 4.67
CA MET A 14 -12.52 9.26 5.55
C MET A 14 -12.83 10.28 6.66
N PRO A 15 -12.69 9.91 7.94
CA PRO A 15 -12.87 10.85 9.03
C PRO A 15 -11.78 11.92 9.00
N TRP A 16 -12.17 13.14 9.31
CA TRP A 16 -11.29 14.28 9.37
C TRP A 16 -11.24 14.84 10.79
N GLU A 17 -10.06 15.20 11.24
CA GLU A 17 -9.88 15.94 12.48
C GLU A 17 -9.11 17.25 12.18
N ASP A 18 -9.64 18.36 12.65
CA ASP A 18 -8.95 19.63 12.54
C ASP A 18 -7.73 19.65 13.48
N ARG A 19 -6.67 20.31 13.02
CA ARG A 19 -5.52 20.56 13.87
C ARG A 19 -5.93 21.38 15.09
N PRO A 20 -5.55 20.97 16.32
CA PRO A 20 -5.86 21.73 17.50
C PRO A 20 -5.36 23.17 17.43
N GLU A 21 -6.20 24.10 17.87
CA GLU A 21 -5.83 25.51 17.92
C GLU A 21 -4.56 25.71 18.77
N GLY A 22 -3.62 26.50 18.27
CA GLY A 22 -2.35 26.76 18.95
C GLY A 22 -1.30 25.65 18.87
N SER A 23 -1.58 24.54 18.18
CA SER A 23 -0.60 23.49 17.96
C SER A 23 0.61 24.01 17.18
N LYS A 24 1.83 23.75 17.69
CA LYS A 24 3.12 24.08 17.06
C LYS A 24 3.77 22.90 16.35
N GLU A 25 3.11 21.74 16.34
CA GLU A 25 3.64 20.56 15.67
C GLU A 25 3.72 20.75 14.15
N VAL A 26 4.80 20.27 13.54
CA VAL A 26 4.99 20.37 12.08
C VAL A 26 3.97 19.51 11.34
N LEU A 27 3.67 18.33 11.89
CA LEU A 27 2.72 17.38 11.34
C LEU A 27 1.58 17.15 12.32
N TRP A 28 0.35 17.25 11.81
CA TRP A 28 -0.84 16.85 12.54
C TRP A 28 -1.23 15.43 12.11
N ARG A 29 -1.50 14.59 13.07
CA ARG A 29 -1.90 13.19 12.84
C ARG A 29 -3.25 12.94 13.49
N TYR A 30 -4.03 12.05 12.88
CA TYR A 30 -5.28 11.59 13.47
C TYR A 30 -5.06 11.06 14.89
N SER A 31 -5.96 11.45 15.81
CA SER A 31 -5.77 11.20 17.26
C SER A 31 -5.75 9.71 17.63
N LYS A 32 -6.37 8.85 16.79
CA LYS A 32 -6.40 7.40 17.00
C LYS A 32 -5.31 6.64 16.25
N ASN A 33 -4.29 7.33 15.73
CA ASN A 33 -3.14 6.64 15.14
C ASN A 33 -2.33 5.87 16.22
N PRO A 34 -1.77 4.70 15.88
CA PRO A 34 -1.82 4.02 14.60
C PRO A 34 -3.17 3.32 14.37
N VAL A 35 -3.78 3.50 13.19
CA VAL A 35 -5.03 2.82 12.82
C VAL A 35 -4.81 1.36 12.37
N ILE A 36 -3.57 1.01 12.03
CA ILE A 36 -3.16 -0.35 11.71
C ILE A 36 -2.05 -0.72 12.70
N PRO A 37 -2.32 -1.63 13.66
CA PRO A 37 -1.31 -2.08 14.59
C PRO A 37 -0.27 -2.96 13.88
N ARG A 38 0.93 -3.03 14.44
CA ARG A 38 2.06 -3.77 13.87
C ARG A 38 1.81 -5.28 13.75
N ASP A 39 0.93 -5.79 14.58
CA ASP A 39 0.55 -7.20 14.73
C ASP A 39 -0.85 -7.47 14.19
N ILE A 40 -1.27 -6.69 13.17
CA ILE A 40 -2.60 -6.83 12.53
C ILE A 40 -2.85 -8.23 11.98
N LEU A 41 -1.79 -8.93 11.54
CA LEU A 41 -1.83 -10.31 11.10
C LEU A 41 -1.12 -11.21 12.11
N PRO A 42 -1.58 -12.46 12.30
CA PRO A 42 -0.94 -13.40 13.22
C PRO A 42 0.55 -13.64 12.92
N THR A 43 0.93 -13.49 11.66
CA THR A 43 2.31 -13.68 11.18
C THR A 43 3.11 -12.41 11.10
N SER A 44 2.49 -11.23 11.25
CA SER A 44 3.21 -9.97 11.09
C SER A 44 3.95 -9.56 12.37
N ASN A 45 5.16 -9.08 12.19
CA ASN A 45 5.97 -8.45 13.24
C ASN A 45 5.88 -6.92 13.16
N SER A 46 5.69 -6.39 11.97
CA SER A 46 5.64 -4.94 11.73
C SER A 46 4.96 -4.62 10.41
N VAL A 47 4.32 -3.47 10.37
CA VAL A 47 3.69 -2.89 9.17
C VAL A 47 4.39 -1.59 8.83
N PHE A 48 4.82 -1.46 7.57
CA PHE A 48 5.55 -0.29 7.06
C PHE A 48 4.97 0.17 5.73
N ASN A 49 5.34 1.36 5.30
CA ASN A 49 5.26 1.91 3.93
C ASN A 49 4.14 1.32 3.06
N SER A 50 2.91 1.50 3.50
CA SER A 50 1.74 1.01 2.79
C SER A 50 1.27 2.03 1.75
N ALA A 51 0.63 1.57 0.69
CA ALA A 51 -0.02 2.39 -0.33
C ALA A 51 -1.52 2.17 -0.29
N VAL A 52 -2.30 3.24 -0.22
CA VAL A 52 -3.75 3.21 -0.12
C VAL A 52 -4.36 4.14 -1.16
N VAL A 53 -5.43 3.69 -1.80
CA VAL A 53 -6.19 4.46 -2.81
C VAL A 53 -7.70 4.31 -2.59
N PRO A 54 -8.52 5.27 -3.05
CA PRO A 54 -9.96 5.10 -3.12
C PRO A 54 -10.33 3.93 -4.04
N PHE A 55 -11.29 3.11 -3.60
CA PHE A 55 -11.71 1.93 -4.34
C PHE A 55 -13.16 1.57 -4.00
N LYS A 56 -14.04 1.47 -5.01
CA LYS A 56 -15.46 1.03 -4.90
C LYS A 56 -16.24 1.64 -3.73
N GLY A 57 -16.09 2.95 -3.53
CA GLY A 57 -16.78 3.68 -2.46
C GLY A 57 -16.15 3.59 -1.07
N GLY A 58 -15.03 2.89 -0.95
CA GLY A 58 -14.15 2.80 0.22
C GLY A 58 -12.71 2.93 -0.21
N TYR A 59 -11.84 2.07 0.32
CA TYR A 59 -10.41 2.08 0.11
C TYR A 59 -9.87 0.67 -0.10
N ALA A 60 -8.87 0.56 -0.96
CA ALA A 60 -8.02 -0.61 -1.07
C ALA A 60 -6.56 -0.20 -0.85
N GLY A 61 -5.74 -1.13 -0.43
CA GLY A 61 -4.33 -0.86 -0.23
C GLY A 61 -3.45 -2.10 -0.37
N VAL A 62 -2.18 -1.82 -0.64
CA VAL A 62 -1.10 -2.80 -0.58
C VAL A 62 -0.21 -2.45 0.60
N PHE A 63 -0.10 -3.38 1.52
CA PHE A 63 0.55 -3.20 2.82
C PHE A 63 1.84 -4.00 2.90
N ARG A 64 2.92 -3.35 3.27
CA ARG A 64 4.12 -4.08 3.65
C ARG A 64 3.95 -4.58 5.07
N CYS A 65 3.80 -5.90 5.22
CA CYS A 65 3.78 -6.58 6.51
C CYS A 65 4.99 -7.51 6.58
N ASP A 66 6.00 -7.12 7.37
CA ASP A 66 7.16 -7.96 7.59
C ASP A 66 6.78 -9.10 8.55
N ASP A 67 7.08 -10.32 8.17
CA ASP A 67 6.72 -11.49 8.98
C ASP A 67 7.64 -11.67 10.22
N THR A 68 7.28 -12.58 11.09
CA THR A 68 8.07 -12.89 12.30
C THR A 68 9.48 -13.43 12.00
N ASN A 69 9.72 -13.92 10.77
CA ASN A 69 11.03 -14.31 10.27
C ASN A 69 11.79 -13.14 9.62
N ARG A 70 11.26 -11.91 9.74
CA ARG A 70 11.81 -10.67 9.17
C ARG A 70 11.85 -10.66 7.64
N ARG A 71 10.98 -11.41 6.98
CA ARG A 71 10.82 -11.36 5.54
C ARG A 71 9.79 -10.30 5.19
N MET A 72 10.15 -9.45 4.25
CA MET A 72 9.28 -8.40 3.72
C MET A 72 8.23 -9.02 2.80
N ARG A 73 6.95 -8.78 3.08
CA ARG A 73 5.81 -9.31 2.33
C ARG A 73 4.83 -8.19 2.03
N LEU A 74 4.15 -8.33 0.90
CA LEU A 74 3.02 -7.48 0.55
C LEU A 74 1.72 -8.23 0.80
N HIS A 75 0.75 -7.52 1.33
CA HIS A 75 -0.60 -8.01 1.60
C HIS A 75 -1.62 -6.99 1.08
N VAL A 76 -2.78 -7.48 0.67
CA VAL A 76 -3.88 -6.61 0.24
C VAL A 76 -4.82 -6.37 1.42
N GLY A 77 -5.39 -5.19 1.50
CA GLY A 77 -6.42 -4.89 2.49
C GLY A 77 -7.46 -3.92 1.97
N PHE A 78 -8.64 -3.98 2.57
CA PHE A 78 -9.78 -3.14 2.25
C PHE A 78 -10.31 -2.43 3.49
N SER A 79 -10.88 -1.26 3.29
CA SER A 79 -11.53 -0.48 4.34
C SER A 79 -12.69 0.33 3.78
N ALA A 80 -13.74 0.50 4.56
CA ALA A 80 -14.84 1.40 4.22
C ALA A 80 -14.56 2.86 4.60
N ASP A 81 -13.65 3.11 5.55
CA ASP A 81 -13.46 4.40 6.21
C ASP A 81 -12.00 4.82 6.40
N ALA A 82 -11.05 4.07 5.85
CA ALA A 82 -9.60 4.23 6.01
C ALA A 82 -9.08 4.10 7.47
N ILE A 83 -9.93 3.70 8.41
CA ILE A 83 -9.59 3.49 9.82
C ILE A 83 -9.63 2.01 10.18
N HIS A 84 -10.71 1.33 9.79
CA HIS A 84 -10.91 -0.09 10.08
C HIS A 84 -10.51 -0.91 8.84
N TRP A 85 -9.44 -1.66 8.95
CA TRP A 85 -8.86 -2.41 7.85
C TRP A 85 -9.03 -3.91 8.01
N SER A 86 -9.47 -4.55 6.94
CA SER A 86 -9.38 -5.99 6.76
C SER A 86 -8.22 -6.29 5.82
N ILE A 87 -7.12 -6.80 6.37
CA ILE A 87 -5.91 -7.16 5.61
C ILE A 87 -5.87 -8.67 5.45
N SER A 88 -5.63 -9.13 4.22
CA SER A 88 -5.52 -10.55 3.90
C SER A 88 -4.34 -11.18 4.64
N GLU A 89 -4.55 -12.35 5.22
CA GLU A 89 -3.46 -13.15 5.80
C GLU A 89 -2.55 -13.77 4.72
N THR A 90 -3.10 -13.96 3.52
CA THR A 90 -2.32 -14.47 2.39
C THR A 90 -1.49 -13.33 1.80
N LYS A 91 -0.20 -13.58 1.61
CA LYS A 91 0.67 -12.64 0.90
C LYS A 91 0.18 -12.41 -0.52
N LEU A 92 0.40 -11.21 -1.04
CA LEU A 92 0.13 -10.88 -2.42
C LEU A 92 1.04 -11.71 -3.34
N GLU A 93 0.44 -12.31 -4.35
CA GLU A 93 1.15 -13.02 -5.41
C GLU A 93 0.85 -12.34 -6.74
N PHE A 94 1.84 -12.35 -7.63
CA PHE A 94 1.72 -11.74 -8.95
C PHE A 94 1.62 -12.83 -10.01
N GLU A 95 0.62 -12.73 -10.87
CA GLU A 95 0.56 -13.54 -12.09
C GLU A 95 1.59 -13.00 -13.09
N CYS A 96 2.47 -13.86 -13.55
CA CYS A 96 3.52 -13.52 -14.49
C CYS A 96 3.64 -14.59 -15.56
N ASP A 97 3.51 -14.19 -16.83
CA ASP A 97 3.68 -15.10 -17.97
C ASP A 97 5.15 -15.36 -18.31
N ASP A 98 6.03 -14.47 -17.85
CA ASP A 98 7.47 -14.61 -18.07
C ASP A 98 8.07 -15.62 -17.08
N LYS A 99 8.44 -16.78 -17.61
CA LYS A 99 9.04 -17.86 -16.82
C LYS A 99 10.50 -17.59 -16.40
N GLU A 100 11.13 -16.60 -17.00
CA GLU A 100 12.48 -16.18 -16.61
C GLU A 100 12.45 -15.33 -15.32
N ILE A 101 11.31 -14.70 -15.02
CA ILE A 101 11.09 -14.00 -13.77
C ILE A 101 10.73 -15.02 -12.71
N GLY A 102 11.72 -15.51 -11.99
CA GLY A 102 11.54 -16.43 -10.88
C GLY A 102 10.94 -15.76 -9.63
N GLU A 103 10.76 -16.55 -8.59
CA GLU A 103 10.36 -16.05 -7.29
C GLU A 103 11.41 -15.08 -6.72
N PHE A 104 10.98 -13.90 -6.30
CA PHE A 104 11.86 -12.99 -5.57
C PHE A 104 11.73 -13.20 -4.06
N VAL A 105 12.86 -13.06 -3.37
CA VAL A 105 12.98 -13.38 -1.94
C VAL A 105 12.15 -12.47 -1.06
N TYR A 106 11.96 -11.20 -1.47
CA TYR A 106 11.23 -10.17 -0.73
C TYR A 106 10.52 -9.18 -1.65
N ALA A 107 9.45 -8.59 -1.13
CA ALA A 107 8.74 -7.49 -1.77
C ALA A 107 8.41 -6.44 -0.70
N TYR A 108 8.71 -5.16 -0.96
CA TYR A 108 8.54 -4.08 0.01
C TYR A 108 8.29 -2.73 -0.66
N ASP A 109 7.89 -1.75 0.15
CA ASP A 109 7.67 -0.36 -0.22
C ASP A 109 6.76 -0.19 -1.45
N PRO A 110 5.52 -0.69 -1.39
CA PRO A 110 4.58 -0.58 -2.51
C PRO A 110 4.19 0.88 -2.76
N ARG A 111 3.87 1.18 -4.02
CA ARG A 111 3.17 2.39 -4.44
C ARG A 111 2.02 1.97 -5.33
N VAL A 112 0.91 2.68 -5.22
CA VAL A 112 -0.29 2.43 -6.04
C VAL A 112 -0.75 3.73 -6.65
N CYS A 113 -1.09 3.71 -7.94
CA CYS A 113 -1.74 4.82 -8.61
C CYS A 113 -2.81 4.31 -9.59
N PHE A 114 -3.90 5.06 -9.71
CA PHE A 114 -4.93 4.79 -10.70
C PHE A 114 -4.61 5.57 -11.98
N ILE A 115 -4.53 4.86 -13.11
CA ILE A 115 -4.27 5.45 -14.42
C ILE A 115 -5.26 4.84 -15.40
N GLU A 116 -6.03 5.70 -16.08
CA GLU A 116 -7.07 5.33 -17.05
C GLU A 116 -8.17 4.46 -16.44
N ASP A 117 -8.03 3.15 -16.44
CA ASP A 117 -9.05 2.19 -16.06
C ASP A 117 -8.59 1.18 -15.00
N ARG A 118 -7.34 1.26 -14.54
CA ARG A 118 -6.73 0.27 -13.65
C ARG A 118 -5.79 0.87 -12.63
N TYR A 119 -5.42 0.07 -11.64
CA TYR A 119 -4.46 0.43 -10.62
C TYR A 119 -3.10 -0.18 -10.96
N TYR A 120 -2.09 0.66 -11.06
CA TYR A 120 -0.70 0.21 -11.19
C TYR A 120 -0.05 0.14 -9.84
N VAL A 121 0.66 -0.94 -9.59
CA VAL A 121 1.40 -1.19 -8.36
C VAL A 121 2.88 -1.33 -8.70
N THR A 122 3.72 -0.57 -7.99
CA THR A 122 5.16 -0.76 -8.03
C THR A 122 5.67 -1.19 -6.67
N TRP A 123 6.71 -1.98 -6.64
CA TRP A 123 7.36 -2.42 -5.39
C TRP A 123 8.84 -2.65 -5.59
N CYS A 124 9.61 -2.59 -4.51
CA CYS A 124 11.00 -2.97 -4.51
C CYS A 124 11.15 -4.46 -4.23
N ASN A 125 12.09 -5.12 -4.91
CA ASN A 125 12.42 -6.52 -4.68
C ASN A 125 13.92 -6.80 -4.92
N GLY A 126 14.35 -8.05 -4.73
CA GLY A 126 15.74 -8.47 -4.84
C GLY A 126 15.99 -9.49 -5.95
N TYR A 127 15.26 -9.41 -7.04
CA TYR A 127 15.50 -10.29 -8.20
C TYR A 127 16.78 -9.86 -8.95
N HIS A 128 17.80 -10.70 -8.90
CA HIS A 128 19.14 -10.42 -9.46
C HIS A 128 19.77 -9.08 -9.00
N GLY A 129 19.51 -8.68 -7.78
CA GLY A 129 19.90 -7.40 -7.20
C GLY A 129 18.69 -6.49 -6.96
N PRO A 130 18.89 -5.24 -6.54
CA PRO A 130 17.79 -4.31 -6.34
C PRO A 130 17.04 -4.03 -7.64
N THR A 131 15.72 -4.31 -7.64
CA THR A 131 14.84 -4.10 -8.80
C THR A 131 13.53 -3.46 -8.36
N ILE A 132 12.82 -2.84 -9.32
CA ILE A 132 11.44 -2.41 -9.15
C ILE A 132 10.56 -3.29 -10.01
N GLY A 133 9.55 -3.90 -9.38
CA GLY A 133 8.49 -4.57 -10.08
C GLY A 133 7.35 -3.61 -10.43
N VAL A 134 6.66 -3.89 -11.52
CA VAL A 134 5.47 -3.19 -11.97
C VAL A 134 4.39 -4.21 -12.29
N ALA A 135 3.22 -4.01 -11.73
CA ALA A 135 2.03 -4.81 -12.00
C ALA A 135 0.80 -3.91 -12.13
N TYR A 136 -0.29 -4.45 -12.64
CA TYR A 136 -1.58 -3.79 -12.59
C TYR A 136 -2.65 -4.72 -12.01
N THR A 137 -3.72 -4.11 -11.51
CA THR A 137 -4.92 -4.79 -11.04
C THR A 137 -6.17 -3.95 -11.33
N PHE A 138 -7.31 -4.61 -11.48
CA PHE A 138 -8.62 -3.95 -11.57
C PHE A 138 -9.42 -4.05 -10.27
N ASP A 139 -9.09 -5.02 -9.43
CA ASP A 139 -9.94 -5.47 -8.32
C ASP A 139 -9.21 -5.61 -6.97
N PHE A 140 -7.88 -5.56 -6.97
CA PHE A 140 -7.01 -5.89 -5.83
C PHE A 140 -7.08 -7.37 -5.40
N GLU A 141 -7.58 -8.24 -6.27
CA GLU A 141 -7.60 -9.69 -6.07
C GLU A 141 -6.56 -10.37 -6.97
N THR A 142 -6.54 -9.97 -8.26
CA THR A 142 -5.58 -10.46 -9.25
C THR A 142 -4.61 -9.35 -9.64
N PHE A 143 -3.33 -9.67 -9.62
CA PHE A 143 -2.25 -8.75 -9.98
C PHE A 143 -1.43 -9.29 -11.13
N HIS A 144 -1.47 -8.62 -12.27
CA HIS A 144 -0.75 -8.99 -13.48
C HIS A 144 0.58 -8.29 -13.53
N GLN A 145 1.67 -9.03 -13.35
CA GLN A 145 3.02 -8.49 -13.42
C GLN A 145 3.37 -8.14 -14.86
N LEU A 146 3.89 -6.94 -15.04
CA LEU A 146 4.32 -6.45 -16.34
C LEU A 146 5.82 -6.63 -16.54
N GLU A 147 6.59 -6.19 -15.56
CA GLU A 147 8.04 -6.03 -15.74
C GLU A 147 8.75 -6.00 -14.38
N LEU A 148 10.03 -6.38 -14.39
CA LEU A 148 11.01 -6.07 -13.36
C LEU A 148 12.08 -5.20 -13.97
N SER A 149 12.20 -3.97 -13.52
CA SER A 149 13.20 -3.03 -14.00
C SER A 149 14.42 -3.01 -13.08
N LEU A 150 15.61 -3.13 -13.66
CA LEU A 150 16.86 -2.90 -12.93
C LEU A 150 17.01 -1.40 -12.68
N ILE A 151 17.16 -1.03 -11.41
CA ILE A 151 17.56 0.33 -11.07
C ILE A 151 19.05 0.42 -11.27
N HIS A 152 19.48 1.08 -12.32
CA HIS A 152 20.84 1.54 -12.43
C HIS A 152 20.96 2.83 -11.61
N ILE A 153 21.55 2.72 -10.46
CA ILE A 153 21.99 3.87 -9.65
C ILE A 153 23.38 4.24 -10.08
#